data_539b1c79c98720bf3c2eb0f7422702ef
#
_entry.id   539b1c79c98720bf3c2eb0f7422702ef
#
_cell.length_a   1.000
_cell.length_b   1.000
_cell.length_c   1.000
_cell.angle_alpha   90.00
_cell.angle_beta   90.00
_cell.angle_gamma   90.00
#
_symmetry.space_group_name_H-M   'P 1'
#
loop_
_entity.id
_entity.type
_entity.pdbx_description
1 polymer ?
#
loop_
_entity_poly.entity_id
_entity_poly.type
_entity_poly.pdbx_seq_one_letter_code
_entity_poly.pdbx_strand_id
1 'polypeptide(L)'
;MKTPKGTIAKRVILGLFALVILVGGYNVAKQVRNNIRENAIEKADKQRIIDAQKADAKRRHEFAETIAKPAMQVWKKEHVVLPSIVIAQAIQESNWGQSKLYQKAYNIFGVKGTYKGQSISYFTDEYVSKDTKVAKGVKVVMEGDKKKISVPATFRKYPSVYAAVENHSTVVALNFIKKKNVTSYEDQATMLQKNGYATDPNYAKSLIALIKQYDLAKYDK
;
A
#
# COMPACT_ATOMS: atom_id res chain seq x y z
N MET A 1 49.53 -72.74 21.64
CA MET A 1 48.09 -72.34 21.70
C MET A 1 47.72 -71.53 20.48
N LYS A 2 47.00 -72.17 19.55
CA LYS A 2 46.53 -71.42 18.33
C LYS A 2 45.18 -70.84 18.62
N THR A 3 45.10 -69.53 18.67
CA THR A 3 43.81 -68.79 18.73
C THR A 3 43.00 -69.05 17.47
N PRO A 4 41.70 -69.44 17.56
CA PRO A 4 40.92 -69.78 16.39
C PRO A 4 40.60 -68.54 15.59
N LYS A 5 41.14 -68.43 14.36
CA LYS A 5 40.96 -67.33 13.40
C LYS A 5 39.48 -67.00 13.11
N GLY A 6 38.54 -67.91 13.36
CA GLY A 6 37.09 -67.72 13.18
C GLY A 6 36.42 -66.82 14.20
N THR A 7 36.95 -66.65 15.39
CA THR A 7 36.34 -65.84 16.46
C THR A 7 36.61 -64.36 16.28
N ILE A 8 37.75 -63.97 15.70
CA ILE A 8 38.14 -62.61 15.41
C ILE A 8 37.27 -62.07 14.25
N ALA A 9 37.14 -62.86 13.16
CA ALA A 9 36.30 -62.49 12.03
C ALA A 9 34.82 -62.23 12.40
N LYS A 10 34.24 -63.11 13.25
CA LYS A 10 32.85 -62.91 13.75
C LYS A 10 32.69 -61.62 14.58
N ARG A 11 33.64 -61.29 15.46
CA ARG A 11 33.63 -60.04 16.24
C ARG A 11 33.76 -58.80 15.39
N VAL A 12 34.57 -58.80 14.37
CA VAL A 12 34.73 -57.69 13.41
C VAL A 12 33.46 -57.49 12.59
N ILE A 13 32.81 -58.56 12.13
CA ILE A 13 31.56 -58.49 11.38
C ILE A 13 30.43 -57.96 12.27
N LEU A 14 30.30 -58.40 13.53
CA LEU A 14 29.34 -57.86 14.48
C LEU A 14 29.55 -56.40 14.80
N GLY A 15 30.84 -55.96 14.93
CA GLY A 15 31.20 -54.56 15.16
C GLY A 15 30.82 -53.66 13.97
N LEU A 16 31.07 -54.14 12.75
CA LEU A 16 30.64 -53.39 11.53
C LEU A 16 29.14 -53.31 11.39
N PHE A 17 28.40 -54.37 11.71
CA PHE A 17 26.93 -54.35 11.68
C PHE A 17 26.33 -53.36 12.72
N ALA A 18 26.90 -53.36 13.96
CA ALA A 18 26.51 -52.40 14.99
C ALA A 18 26.79 -50.95 14.58
N LEU A 19 27.93 -50.68 13.92
CA LEU A 19 28.31 -49.36 13.39
C LEU A 19 27.34 -48.89 12.30
N VAL A 20 26.93 -49.76 11.38
CA VAL A 20 25.94 -49.45 10.32
C VAL A 20 24.59 -49.09 10.92
N ILE A 21 24.13 -49.80 11.95
CA ILE A 21 22.86 -49.54 12.65
C ILE A 21 22.95 -48.20 13.38
N LEU A 22 24.04 -47.89 14.05
CA LEU A 22 24.26 -46.63 14.77
C LEU A 22 24.28 -45.43 13.83
N VAL A 23 25.03 -45.54 12.71
CA VAL A 23 25.10 -44.48 11.70
C VAL A 23 23.76 -44.30 10.98
N GLY A 24 23.07 -45.38 10.64
CA GLY A 24 21.73 -45.37 10.06
C GLY A 24 20.72 -44.68 11.00
N GLY A 25 20.71 -45.11 12.27
CA GLY A 25 19.84 -44.50 13.30
C GLY A 25 20.11 -43.01 13.53
N TYR A 26 21.40 -42.60 13.54
CA TYR A 26 21.77 -41.19 13.65
C TYR A 26 21.27 -40.36 12.45
N ASN A 27 21.43 -40.86 11.22
CA ASN A 27 20.98 -40.18 10.02
C ASN A 27 19.45 -40.03 9.99
N VAL A 28 18.71 -41.09 10.35
CA VAL A 28 17.24 -41.01 10.47
C VAL A 28 16.82 -40.00 11.53
N ALA A 29 17.42 -40.03 12.71
CA ALA A 29 17.10 -39.07 13.78
C ALA A 29 17.43 -37.61 13.38
N LYS A 30 18.52 -37.40 12.63
CA LYS A 30 18.91 -36.11 12.08
C LYS A 30 17.87 -35.63 11.04
N GLN A 31 17.44 -36.49 10.15
CA GLN A 31 16.44 -36.16 9.12
C GLN A 31 15.08 -35.83 9.75
N VAL A 32 14.63 -36.60 10.73
CA VAL A 32 13.39 -36.32 11.47
C VAL A 32 13.46 -34.98 12.19
N ARG A 33 14.58 -34.64 12.83
CA ARG A 33 14.76 -33.32 13.47
C ARG A 33 14.72 -32.18 12.46
N ASN A 34 15.36 -32.36 11.30
CA ASN A 34 15.34 -31.35 10.25
C ASN A 34 13.93 -31.13 9.72
N ASN A 35 13.18 -32.19 9.44
CA ASN A 35 11.79 -32.10 8.98
C ASN A 35 10.88 -31.41 10.02
N ILE A 36 11.04 -31.72 11.31
CA ILE A 36 10.28 -31.06 12.38
C ILE A 36 10.61 -29.56 12.41
N ARG A 37 11.90 -29.21 12.27
CA ARG A 37 12.35 -27.80 12.25
C ARG A 37 11.82 -27.04 11.04
N GLU A 38 11.89 -27.64 9.86
CA GLU A 38 11.37 -27.04 8.61
C GLU A 38 9.86 -26.82 8.70
N ASN A 39 9.10 -27.81 9.16
CA ASN A 39 7.66 -27.69 9.37
C ASN A 39 7.31 -26.60 10.40
N ALA A 40 8.10 -26.45 11.47
CA ALA A 40 7.90 -25.39 12.45
C ALA A 40 8.18 -24.01 11.88
N ILE A 41 9.23 -23.85 11.05
CA ILE A 41 9.55 -22.60 10.35
C ILE A 41 8.42 -22.25 9.37
N GLU A 42 8.00 -23.19 8.54
CA GLU A 42 6.92 -22.97 7.56
C GLU A 42 5.61 -22.53 8.25
N LYS A 43 5.26 -23.18 9.37
CA LYS A 43 4.08 -22.80 10.17
C LYS A 43 4.21 -21.39 10.75
N ALA A 44 5.39 -21.04 11.26
CA ALA A 44 5.65 -19.70 11.80
C ALA A 44 5.58 -18.62 10.71
N ASP A 45 6.11 -18.89 9.52
CA ASP A 45 6.06 -17.94 8.40
C ASP A 45 4.64 -17.77 7.86
N LYS A 46 3.85 -18.85 7.75
CA LYS A 46 2.42 -18.75 7.41
C LYS A 46 1.66 -17.90 8.43
N GLN A 47 1.92 -18.08 9.72
CA GLN A 47 1.27 -17.29 10.76
C GLN A 47 1.65 -15.79 10.66
N ARG A 48 2.94 -15.48 10.43
CA ARG A 48 3.40 -14.09 10.20
C ARG A 48 2.70 -13.42 9.02
N ILE A 49 2.52 -14.15 7.91
CA ILE A 49 1.82 -13.62 6.73
C ILE A 49 0.36 -13.31 7.08
N ILE A 50 -0.33 -14.21 7.76
CA ILE A 50 -1.72 -14.02 8.20
C ILE A 50 -1.83 -12.81 9.13
N ASP A 51 -0.93 -12.68 10.10
CA ASP A 51 -0.95 -11.57 11.05
C ASP A 51 -0.65 -10.22 10.36
N ALA A 52 0.29 -10.21 9.40
CA ALA A 52 0.57 -9.03 8.59
C ALA A 52 -0.63 -8.61 7.72
N GLN A 53 -1.33 -9.57 7.10
CA GLN A 53 -2.56 -9.31 6.33
C GLN A 53 -3.68 -8.75 7.20
N LYS A 54 -3.88 -9.29 8.40
CA LYS A 54 -4.88 -8.77 9.36
C LYS A 54 -4.54 -7.36 9.81
N ALA A 55 -3.27 -7.08 10.10
CA ALA A 55 -2.81 -5.75 10.49
C ALA A 55 -2.99 -4.73 9.36
N ASP A 56 -2.69 -5.10 8.10
CA ASP A 56 -2.92 -4.24 6.95
C ASP A 56 -4.41 -3.98 6.70
N ALA A 57 -5.25 -5.00 6.78
CA ALA A 57 -6.70 -4.85 6.65
C ALA A 57 -7.28 -3.90 7.74
N LYS A 58 -6.83 -4.03 8.98
CA LYS A 58 -7.20 -3.15 10.08
C LYS A 58 -6.78 -1.70 9.80
N ARG A 59 -5.53 -1.48 9.41
CA ARG A 59 -5.00 -0.15 9.07
C ARG A 59 -5.80 0.52 7.93
N ARG A 60 -6.14 -0.25 6.88
CA ARG A 60 -6.96 0.25 5.76
C ARG A 60 -8.36 0.64 6.21
N HIS A 61 -8.97 -0.16 7.05
CA HIS A 61 -10.28 0.14 7.62
C HIS A 61 -10.24 1.43 8.46
N GLU A 62 -9.29 1.55 9.38
CA GLU A 62 -9.10 2.73 10.23
C GLU A 62 -8.84 4.00 9.41
N PHE A 63 -8.05 3.90 8.33
CA PHE A 63 -7.85 5.02 7.43
C PHE A 63 -9.16 5.44 6.73
N ALA A 64 -9.92 4.48 6.17
CA ALA A 64 -11.18 4.77 5.53
C ALA A 64 -12.17 5.47 6.50
N GLU A 65 -12.30 4.99 7.73
CA GLU A 65 -13.12 5.62 8.77
C GLU A 65 -12.66 7.05 9.12
N THR A 66 -11.34 7.27 9.17
CA THR A 66 -10.76 8.60 9.42
C THR A 66 -11.17 9.63 8.36
N ILE A 67 -11.35 9.19 7.11
CA ILE A 67 -11.78 10.05 6.00
C ILE A 67 -13.32 10.11 5.91
N ALA A 68 -14.01 9.01 6.17
CA ALA A 68 -15.46 8.91 6.02
C ALA A 68 -16.21 9.93 6.86
N LYS A 69 -15.84 10.07 8.13
CA LYS A 69 -16.51 11.02 9.04
C LYS A 69 -16.51 12.47 8.53
N PRO A 70 -15.36 13.09 8.20
CA PRO A 70 -15.35 14.42 7.59
C PRO A 70 -16.00 14.46 6.21
N ALA A 71 -15.87 13.43 5.36
CA ALA A 71 -16.51 13.41 4.06
C ALA A 71 -18.04 13.44 4.15
N MET A 72 -18.62 12.66 5.05
CA MET A 72 -20.07 12.70 5.35
C MET A 72 -20.52 14.05 5.90
N GLN A 73 -19.70 14.70 6.75
CA GLN A 73 -20.02 16.03 7.27
C GLN A 73 -20.04 17.09 6.16
N VAL A 74 -19.08 17.04 5.23
CA VAL A 74 -19.02 17.95 4.07
C VAL A 74 -20.19 17.67 3.11
N TRP A 75 -20.47 16.40 2.82
CA TRP A 75 -21.61 16.01 1.99
C TRP A 75 -22.94 16.56 2.51
N LYS A 76 -23.20 16.44 3.80
CA LYS A 76 -24.42 16.96 4.45
C LYS A 76 -24.61 18.48 4.30
N LYS A 77 -23.51 19.22 4.14
CA LYS A 77 -23.56 20.70 3.95
C LYS A 77 -23.70 21.08 2.47
N GLU A 78 -22.97 20.40 1.59
CA GLU A 78 -22.74 20.86 0.23
C GLU A 78 -23.53 20.09 -0.83
N HIS A 79 -23.80 18.81 -0.62
CA HIS A 79 -24.47 17.90 -1.53
C HIS A 79 -23.85 17.84 -2.94
N VAL A 80 -22.52 17.93 -3.04
CA VAL A 80 -21.81 17.94 -4.35
C VAL A 80 -20.93 16.69 -4.52
N VAL A 81 -19.99 16.42 -3.59
CA VAL A 81 -19.06 15.29 -3.73
C VAL A 81 -19.44 14.19 -2.76
N LEU A 82 -19.76 13.01 -3.29
CA LEU A 82 -20.13 11.84 -2.48
C LEU A 82 -18.99 11.41 -1.55
N PRO A 83 -19.28 11.03 -0.31
CA PRO A 83 -18.30 10.51 0.62
C PRO A 83 -17.46 9.35 0.06
N SER A 84 -18.07 8.41 -0.65
CA SER A 84 -17.39 7.29 -1.29
C SER A 84 -16.33 7.75 -2.29
N ILE A 85 -16.60 8.79 -3.06
CA ILE A 85 -15.66 9.41 -4.01
C ILE A 85 -14.48 10.01 -3.24
N VAL A 86 -14.75 10.81 -2.20
CA VAL A 86 -13.69 11.45 -1.39
C VAL A 86 -12.79 10.39 -0.74
N ILE A 87 -13.38 9.32 -0.18
CA ILE A 87 -12.61 8.25 0.47
C ILE A 87 -11.76 7.51 -0.57
N ALA A 88 -12.32 7.17 -1.72
CA ALA A 88 -11.58 6.46 -2.78
C ALA A 88 -10.41 7.31 -3.33
N GLN A 89 -10.62 8.60 -3.53
CA GLN A 89 -9.55 9.54 -3.91
C GLN A 89 -8.48 9.63 -2.80
N ALA A 90 -8.88 9.73 -1.54
CA ALA A 90 -7.94 9.76 -0.42
C ALA A 90 -7.08 8.48 -0.34
N ILE A 91 -7.67 7.32 -0.61
CA ILE A 91 -6.96 6.04 -0.68
C ILE A 91 -5.89 6.06 -1.78
N GLN A 92 -6.25 6.48 -3.00
CA GLN A 92 -5.33 6.53 -4.14
C GLN A 92 -4.18 7.51 -3.90
N GLU A 93 -4.51 8.75 -3.53
CA GLU A 93 -3.54 9.84 -3.42
C GLU A 93 -2.59 9.71 -2.23
N SER A 94 -3.04 9.09 -1.15
CA SER A 94 -2.22 8.94 0.06
C SER A 94 -1.65 7.54 0.26
N ASN A 95 -1.92 6.60 -0.63
CA ASN A 95 -1.62 5.18 -0.41
C ASN A 95 -2.09 4.72 0.98
N TRP A 96 -3.39 4.81 1.24
CA TRP A 96 -3.97 4.43 2.53
C TRP A 96 -3.36 5.18 3.72
N GLY A 97 -3.13 6.48 3.56
CA GLY A 97 -2.56 7.36 4.59
C GLY A 97 -1.06 7.18 4.85
N GLN A 98 -0.35 6.46 4.00
CA GLN A 98 1.09 6.25 4.15
C GLN A 98 1.93 7.37 3.55
N SER A 99 1.33 8.30 2.77
CA SER A 99 2.08 9.39 2.18
C SER A 99 2.65 10.34 3.24
N LYS A 100 3.89 10.77 3.06
CA LYS A 100 4.54 11.71 3.98
C LYS A 100 3.87 13.08 4.00
N LEU A 101 3.22 13.50 2.91
CA LEU A 101 2.45 14.73 2.86
C LEU A 101 1.23 14.67 3.80
N TYR A 102 0.52 13.56 3.81
CA TYR A 102 -0.57 13.34 4.76
C TYR A 102 -0.05 13.36 6.20
N GLN A 103 0.98 12.58 6.50
CA GLN A 103 1.50 12.43 7.87
C GLN A 103 2.05 13.74 8.46
N LYS A 104 2.64 14.62 7.62
CA LYS A 104 3.28 15.85 8.09
C LYS A 104 2.41 17.09 7.97
N ALA A 105 1.42 17.08 7.10
CA ALA A 105 0.67 18.27 6.72
C ALA A 105 -0.85 18.04 6.55
N TYR A 106 -1.37 16.87 6.90
CA TYR A 106 -2.73 16.45 6.59
C TYR A 106 -3.11 16.64 5.11
N ASN A 107 -2.11 16.74 4.23
CA ASN A 107 -2.34 16.91 2.80
C ASN A 107 -2.52 15.54 2.13
N ILE A 108 -3.72 15.03 2.24
CA ILE A 108 -4.12 13.69 1.78
C ILE A 108 -4.06 13.59 0.25
N PHE A 109 -4.46 14.68 -0.43
CA PHE A 109 -4.71 14.71 -1.86
C PHE A 109 -3.56 15.35 -2.68
N GLY A 110 -2.39 15.57 -2.08
CA GLY A 110 -1.24 16.13 -2.78
C GLY A 110 -1.46 17.54 -3.33
N VAL A 111 -2.29 18.37 -2.71
CA VAL A 111 -2.66 19.68 -3.23
C VAL A 111 -1.50 20.66 -3.11
N LYS A 112 -1.05 21.21 -4.24
CA LYS A 112 0.03 22.23 -4.31
C LYS A 112 -0.46 23.61 -3.85
N GLY A 113 0.48 24.46 -3.41
CA GLY A 113 0.23 25.84 -2.99
C GLY A 113 0.11 26.02 -1.49
N THR A 114 -0.66 27.01 -1.05
CA THR A 114 -0.87 27.35 0.36
C THR A 114 -2.34 27.20 0.76
N TYR A 115 -2.58 26.89 2.03
CA TYR A 115 -3.90 26.91 2.64
C TYR A 115 -3.89 27.89 3.82
N LYS A 116 -4.64 28.99 3.71
CA LYS A 116 -4.66 30.07 4.72
C LYS A 116 -3.24 30.50 5.15
N GLY A 117 -2.35 30.69 4.16
CA GLY A 117 -0.95 31.06 4.39
C GLY A 117 -0.02 29.92 4.84
N GLN A 118 -0.55 28.71 5.10
CA GLN A 118 0.24 27.58 5.57
C GLN A 118 0.63 26.63 4.44
N SER A 119 1.89 26.25 4.42
CA SER A 119 2.42 25.29 3.43
C SER A 119 3.61 24.52 3.98
N ILE A 120 3.99 23.48 3.26
CA ILE A 120 5.24 22.76 3.49
C ILE A 120 5.95 22.55 2.14
N SER A 121 7.28 22.64 2.14
CA SER A 121 8.09 22.25 0.99
C SER A 121 8.36 20.74 1.04
N TYR A 122 8.13 20.07 -0.07
CA TYR A 122 8.36 18.64 -0.20
C TYR A 122 8.86 18.32 -1.61
N PHE A 123 9.79 17.36 -1.72
CA PHE A 123 10.25 16.91 -3.03
C PHE A 123 9.19 16.05 -3.71
N THR A 124 8.92 16.36 -4.97
CA THR A 124 8.02 15.59 -5.84
C THR A 124 8.75 15.16 -7.10
N ASP A 125 8.40 14.00 -7.62
CA ASP A 125 8.89 13.52 -8.89
C ASP A 125 8.01 14.08 -10.02
N GLU A 126 8.65 14.70 -11.00
CA GLU A 126 7.99 15.26 -12.19
C GLU A 126 8.55 14.61 -13.45
N TYR A 127 7.69 14.35 -14.42
CA TYR A 127 8.08 13.82 -15.72
C TYR A 127 8.11 14.94 -16.75
N VAL A 128 9.28 15.20 -17.30
CA VAL A 128 9.47 16.23 -18.33
C VAL A 128 10.02 15.62 -19.61
N SER A 129 9.89 16.31 -20.74
CA SER A 129 10.48 15.88 -22.01
C SER A 129 11.98 15.65 -21.86
N LYS A 130 12.54 14.68 -22.62
CA LYS A 130 13.99 14.42 -22.69
C LYS A 130 14.79 15.67 -23.05
N ASP A 131 14.21 16.61 -23.81
CA ASP A 131 14.86 17.82 -24.29
C ASP A 131 14.79 18.98 -23.27
N THR A 132 14.01 18.79 -22.17
CA THR A 132 13.88 19.83 -21.14
C THR A 132 15.23 20.05 -20.45
N LYS A 133 15.69 21.30 -20.41
CA LYS A 133 16.87 21.70 -19.64
C LYS A 133 16.53 21.64 -18.15
N VAL A 134 17.30 20.88 -17.40
CA VAL A 134 17.13 20.72 -15.95
C VAL A 134 18.22 21.49 -15.22
N ALA A 135 17.87 22.17 -14.13
CA ALA A 135 18.83 22.95 -13.34
C ALA A 135 19.95 22.05 -12.77
N LYS A 136 21.13 22.63 -12.61
CA LYS A 136 22.31 21.94 -12.05
C LYS A 136 21.99 21.44 -10.62
N GLY A 137 22.32 20.16 -10.35
CA GLY A 137 22.11 19.56 -9.03
C GLY A 137 20.76 18.86 -8.85
N VAL A 138 19.84 18.95 -9.80
CA VAL A 138 18.59 18.20 -9.76
C VAL A 138 18.86 16.75 -10.15
N LYS A 139 18.37 15.80 -9.34
CA LYS A 139 18.46 14.36 -9.66
C LYS A 139 17.59 14.06 -10.89
N VAL A 140 18.20 13.48 -11.90
CA VAL A 140 17.54 13.10 -13.17
C VAL A 140 17.68 11.61 -13.37
N VAL A 141 16.58 10.93 -13.68
CA VAL A 141 16.55 9.52 -14.10
C VAL A 141 15.84 9.45 -15.44
N MET A 142 16.42 8.77 -16.42
CA MET A 142 15.75 8.55 -17.71
C MET A 142 14.78 7.38 -17.59
N GLU A 143 13.53 7.61 -17.96
CA GLU A 143 12.49 6.59 -18.04
C GLU A 143 11.84 6.65 -19.44
N GLY A 144 12.33 5.79 -20.34
CA GLY A 144 11.97 5.82 -21.76
C GLY A 144 12.37 7.12 -22.43
N ASP A 145 11.43 7.82 -23.03
CA ASP A 145 11.61 9.11 -23.72
C ASP A 145 11.41 10.33 -22.80
N LYS A 146 11.24 10.13 -21.49
CA LYS A 146 11.04 11.17 -20.49
C LYS A 146 12.16 11.21 -19.47
N LYS A 147 12.39 12.39 -18.90
CA LYS A 147 13.20 12.57 -17.70
C LYS A 147 12.29 12.61 -16.49
N LYS A 148 12.57 11.75 -15.51
CA LYS A 148 12.04 11.86 -14.16
C LYS A 148 12.98 12.72 -13.34
N ILE A 149 12.49 13.83 -12.80
CA ILE A 149 13.25 14.78 -12.00
C ILE A 149 12.63 14.90 -10.61
N SER A 150 13.47 15.04 -9.58
CA SER A 150 12.99 15.27 -8.21
C SER A 150 13.23 16.73 -7.87
N VAL A 151 12.15 17.50 -7.71
CA VAL A 151 12.19 18.94 -7.47
C VAL A 151 11.39 19.32 -6.23
N PRO A 152 11.80 20.37 -5.49
CA PRO A 152 11.01 20.87 -4.39
C PRO A 152 9.74 21.55 -4.92
N ALA A 153 8.60 21.23 -4.33
CA ALA A 153 7.34 21.89 -4.59
C ALA A 153 6.68 22.30 -3.26
N THR A 154 5.88 23.36 -3.33
CA THR A 154 5.10 23.85 -2.19
C THR A 154 3.75 23.17 -2.17
N PHE A 155 3.40 22.57 -1.03
CA PHE A 155 2.14 21.88 -0.80
C PHE A 155 1.38 22.51 0.34
N ARG A 156 0.04 22.49 0.28
CA ARG A 156 -0.83 22.99 1.33
C ARG A 156 -0.61 22.22 2.64
N LYS A 157 -0.55 22.94 3.75
CA LYS A 157 -0.57 22.36 5.10
C LYS A 157 -1.90 22.66 5.73
N TYR A 158 -2.63 21.62 6.09
CA TYR A 158 -3.95 21.72 6.71
C TYR A 158 -3.86 21.54 8.22
N PRO A 159 -4.76 22.16 9.00
CA PRO A 159 -4.82 21.99 10.46
C PRO A 159 -5.44 20.66 10.89
N SER A 160 -6.19 19.99 10.00
CA SER A 160 -6.88 18.73 10.27
C SER A 160 -7.27 17.99 9.00
N VAL A 161 -7.64 16.71 9.14
CA VAL A 161 -8.25 15.90 8.06
C VAL A 161 -9.53 16.54 7.55
N TYR A 162 -10.38 17.08 8.45
CA TYR A 162 -11.61 17.77 8.06
C TYR A 162 -11.32 18.94 7.10
N ALA A 163 -10.36 19.81 7.44
CA ALA A 163 -10.01 20.96 6.60
C ALA A 163 -9.45 20.53 5.22
N ALA A 164 -8.71 19.43 5.18
CA ALA A 164 -8.21 18.88 3.92
C ALA A 164 -9.36 18.34 3.05
N VAL A 165 -10.28 17.59 3.64
CA VAL A 165 -11.46 17.03 2.96
C VAL A 165 -12.38 18.13 2.47
N GLU A 166 -12.71 19.11 3.31
CA GLU A 166 -13.58 20.26 2.95
C GLU A 166 -12.98 21.04 1.78
N ASN A 167 -11.68 21.38 1.86
CA ASN A 167 -11.01 22.10 0.80
C ASN A 167 -10.93 21.29 -0.50
N HIS A 168 -10.64 20.00 -0.42
CA HIS A 168 -10.63 19.11 -1.58
C HIS A 168 -12.01 19.03 -2.23
N SER A 169 -13.05 18.79 -1.45
CA SER A 169 -14.45 18.74 -1.95
C SER A 169 -14.86 20.04 -2.63
N THR A 170 -14.49 21.19 -2.08
CA THR A 170 -14.72 22.49 -2.71
C THR A 170 -14.02 22.61 -4.06
N VAL A 171 -12.73 22.20 -4.15
CA VAL A 171 -11.98 22.23 -5.42
C VAL A 171 -12.61 21.30 -6.44
N VAL A 172 -12.98 20.09 -6.04
CA VAL A 172 -13.63 19.09 -6.92
C VAL A 172 -14.99 19.59 -7.39
N ALA A 173 -15.79 20.16 -6.49
CA ALA A 173 -17.11 20.70 -6.80
C ALA A 173 -17.05 21.83 -7.83
N LEU A 174 -16.13 22.77 -7.66
CA LEU A 174 -16.02 23.96 -8.52
C LEU A 174 -15.49 23.61 -9.91
N ASN A 175 -14.54 22.69 -10.01
CA ASN A 175 -13.81 22.46 -11.25
C ASN A 175 -14.30 21.25 -12.05
N PHE A 176 -14.78 20.19 -11.39
CA PHE A 176 -14.96 18.89 -12.04
C PHE A 176 -16.39 18.36 -12.00
N ILE A 177 -17.13 18.49 -10.90
CA ILE A 177 -18.49 17.93 -10.79
C ILE A 177 -19.54 18.95 -11.25
N LYS A 178 -19.50 20.18 -10.74
CA LYS A 178 -20.39 21.31 -11.11
C LYS A 178 -21.91 21.02 -11.01
N LYS A 179 -22.30 19.93 -10.36
CA LYS A 179 -23.69 19.49 -10.21
C LYS A 179 -23.93 18.98 -8.80
N LYS A 180 -24.99 19.47 -8.18
CA LYS A 180 -25.44 19.01 -6.85
C LYS A 180 -26.35 17.80 -6.93
N ASN A 181 -26.49 17.10 -5.82
CA ASN A 181 -27.43 15.99 -5.64
C ASN A 181 -27.24 14.82 -6.63
N VAL A 182 -26.01 14.60 -7.08
CA VAL A 182 -25.67 13.40 -7.85
C VAL A 182 -25.43 12.27 -6.84
N THR A 183 -26.29 11.27 -6.82
CA THR A 183 -26.30 10.17 -5.85
C THR A 183 -25.62 8.90 -6.35
N SER A 184 -25.21 8.86 -7.62
CA SER A 184 -24.44 7.74 -8.19
C SER A 184 -22.95 8.07 -8.19
N TYR A 185 -22.17 7.25 -7.49
CA TYR A 185 -20.72 7.38 -7.50
C TYR A 185 -20.11 7.01 -8.87
N GLU A 186 -20.77 6.13 -9.65
CA GLU A 186 -20.37 5.82 -11.01
C GLU A 186 -20.45 7.06 -11.90
N ASP A 187 -21.55 7.83 -11.78
CA ASP A 187 -21.74 9.08 -12.50
C ASP A 187 -20.70 10.11 -12.06
N GLN A 188 -20.46 10.27 -10.76
CA GLN A 188 -19.46 11.22 -10.27
C GLN A 188 -18.04 10.85 -10.71
N ALA A 189 -17.65 9.58 -10.65
CA ALA A 189 -16.34 9.11 -11.13
C ALA A 189 -16.17 9.39 -12.63
N THR A 190 -17.23 9.15 -13.41
CA THR A 190 -17.24 9.43 -14.86
C THR A 190 -17.13 10.94 -15.13
N MET A 191 -17.83 11.79 -14.37
CA MET A 191 -17.71 13.26 -14.48
C MET A 191 -16.30 13.73 -14.18
N LEU A 192 -15.67 13.21 -13.12
CA LEU A 192 -14.29 13.55 -12.77
C LEU A 192 -13.33 13.27 -13.92
N GLN A 193 -13.40 12.07 -14.51
CA GLN A 193 -12.56 11.71 -15.66
C GLN A 193 -12.85 12.56 -16.87
N LYS A 194 -14.12 12.72 -17.25
CA LYS A 194 -14.56 13.49 -18.43
C LYS A 194 -14.17 14.97 -18.33
N ASN A 195 -14.17 15.50 -17.12
CA ASN A 195 -13.82 16.92 -16.86
C ASN A 195 -12.33 17.12 -16.55
N GLY A 196 -11.48 16.10 -16.75
CA GLY A 196 -10.03 16.23 -16.72
C GLY A 196 -9.40 16.28 -15.33
N TYR A 197 -10.05 15.64 -14.32
CA TYR A 197 -9.45 15.53 -12.98
C TYR A 197 -8.13 14.73 -13.01
N ALA A 198 -8.06 13.70 -13.83
CA ALA A 198 -6.86 12.90 -14.04
C ALA A 198 -6.62 12.66 -15.55
N THR A 199 -5.37 12.49 -15.92
CA THR A 199 -4.95 12.15 -17.28
C THR A 199 -5.02 10.66 -17.59
N ASP A 200 -5.17 9.81 -16.56
CA ASP A 200 -5.31 8.36 -16.71
C ASP A 200 -6.68 8.02 -17.31
N PRO A 201 -6.76 7.36 -18.48
CA PRO A 201 -8.02 6.97 -19.10
C PRO A 201 -8.81 5.94 -18.28
N ASN A 202 -8.17 5.27 -17.34
CA ASN A 202 -8.81 4.29 -16.45
C ASN A 202 -9.21 4.88 -15.08
N TYR A 203 -9.05 6.18 -14.86
CA TYR A 203 -9.27 6.81 -13.56
C TYR A 203 -10.64 6.49 -12.95
N ALA A 204 -11.73 6.71 -13.69
CA ALA A 204 -13.09 6.43 -13.21
C ALA A 204 -13.27 4.95 -12.87
N LYS A 205 -12.76 4.05 -13.73
CA LYS A 205 -12.82 2.60 -13.51
C LYS A 205 -12.10 2.19 -12.22
N SER A 206 -10.91 2.74 -11.99
CA SER A 206 -10.12 2.49 -10.78
C SER A 206 -10.82 2.97 -9.51
N LEU A 207 -11.43 4.16 -9.59
CA LEU A 207 -12.18 4.72 -8.47
C LEU A 207 -13.41 3.88 -8.13
N ILE A 208 -14.20 3.51 -9.14
CA ILE A 208 -15.38 2.63 -9.00
C ILE A 208 -14.99 1.27 -8.42
N ALA A 209 -13.87 0.69 -8.90
CA ALA A 209 -13.38 -0.58 -8.38
C ALA A 209 -13.03 -0.51 -6.89
N LEU A 210 -12.36 0.57 -6.44
CA LEU A 210 -12.07 0.80 -5.02
C LEU A 210 -13.34 0.93 -4.19
N ILE A 211 -14.33 1.70 -4.67
CA ILE A 211 -15.59 1.91 -3.97
C ILE A 211 -16.31 0.57 -3.77
N LYS A 212 -16.37 -0.27 -4.81
CA LYS A 212 -16.99 -1.60 -4.74
C LYS A 212 -16.20 -2.55 -3.85
N GLN A 213 -14.88 -2.61 -4.01
CA GLN A 213 -14.02 -3.52 -3.26
C GLN A 213 -14.08 -3.32 -1.76
N TYR A 214 -14.20 -2.06 -1.31
CA TYR A 214 -14.18 -1.70 0.11
C TYR A 214 -15.54 -1.26 0.65
N ASP A 215 -16.62 -1.48 -0.13
CA ASP A 215 -18.00 -1.12 0.26
C ASP A 215 -18.11 0.33 0.74
N LEU A 216 -17.48 1.27 0.02
CA LEU A 216 -17.44 2.68 0.42
C LEU A 216 -18.77 3.40 0.20
N ALA A 217 -19.64 2.90 -0.68
CA ALA A 217 -20.95 3.48 -0.95
C ALA A 217 -21.88 3.49 0.27
N LYS A 218 -21.59 2.69 1.29
CA LYS A 218 -22.31 2.72 2.58
C LYS A 218 -22.26 4.07 3.29
N TYR A 219 -21.26 4.92 2.96
CA TYR A 219 -21.11 6.26 3.54
C TYR A 219 -21.88 7.35 2.79
N ASP A 220 -22.49 7.04 1.65
CA ASP A 220 -23.21 8.00 0.79
C ASP A 220 -24.68 8.27 1.27
N LYS A 221 -25.08 7.72 2.41
CA LYS A 221 -26.43 7.81 2.99
C LYS A 221 -26.65 9.07 3.79
#